data_72e89d40acc56737cfee5764c8ced04e
#
_entry.id   72e89d40acc56737cfee5764c8ced04e
#
_cell.length_a   1.000
_cell.length_b   1.000
_cell.length_c   1.000
_cell.angle_alpha   90.00
_cell.angle_beta   90.00
_cell.angle_gamma   90.00
#
_symmetry.space_group_name_H-M   'P 1'
#
loop_
_entity.id
_entity.type
_entity.pdbx_description
1 polymer ?
#
loop_
_entity_poly.entity_id
_entity_poly.type
_entity_poly.pdbx_seq_one_letter_code
_entity_poly.pdbx_strand_id
1 'polypeptide(L)'
;MKRPTIKDIAREANVSLATVSRALNHDPCVTDTMQARVMTTAKRLGYVPNSIAKSLKTNSTYTIGFLVSDISNNYYISIARSVEDIVSRQNYNLMLCSTGNRQGRELDYLQMLMSKNIDGLILNTTGLNNDFILEMNKKTPIVLLNRRIMHEKFKGDLVDTNSYLG
;
A
#
# COMPACT_ATOMS: atom_id res chain seq x y z
N MET A 1 -16.60 -20.92 -10.82
CA MET A 1 -16.93 -19.87 -11.80
C MET A 1 -15.66 -19.13 -12.22
N LYS A 2 -15.44 -18.88 -13.50
CA LYS A 2 -14.31 -18.11 -14.01
C LYS A 2 -14.53 -16.62 -13.71
N ARG A 3 -13.54 -15.94 -13.13
CA ARG A 3 -13.64 -14.49 -12.86
C ARG A 3 -13.72 -13.72 -14.18
N PRO A 4 -14.64 -12.73 -14.28
CA PRO A 4 -14.75 -11.89 -15.47
C PRO A 4 -13.44 -11.12 -15.69
N THR A 5 -13.12 -10.89 -16.95
CA THR A 5 -11.90 -10.20 -17.39
C THR A 5 -12.24 -8.91 -18.13
N ILE A 6 -11.24 -8.05 -18.37
CA ILE A 6 -11.43 -6.86 -19.21
C ILE A 6 -11.86 -7.21 -20.64
N LYS A 7 -11.52 -8.42 -21.13
CA LYS A 7 -11.97 -8.93 -22.44
C LYS A 7 -13.48 -9.17 -22.45
N ASP A 8 -14.03 -9.66 -21.34
CA ASP A 8 -15.47 -9.89 -21.23
C ASP A 8 -16.22 -8.57 -21.19
N ILE A 9 -15.70 -7.55 -20.50
CA ILE A 9 -16.28 -6.20 -20.51
C ILE A 9 -16.23 -5.61 -21.92
N ALA A 10 -15.10 -5.71 -22.62
CA ALA A 10 -14.94 -5.19 -23.96
C ALA A 10 -15.98 -5.78 -24.94
N ARG A 11 -16.18 -7.11 -24.88
CA ARG A 11 -17.18 -7.82 -25.66
C ARG A 11 -18.59 -7.37 -25.34
N GLU A 12 -18.97 -7.36 -24.06
CA GLU A 12 -20.31 -7.01 -23.61
C GLU A 12 -20.67 -5.53 -23.79
N ALA A 13 -19.69 -4.64 -23.63
CA ALA A 13 -19.86 -3.21 -23.85
C ALA A 13 -19.68 -2.81 -25.33
N ASN A 14 -19.30 -3.75 -26.20
CA ASN A 14 -19.00 -3.53 -27.62
C ASN A 14 -18.00 -2.36 -27.83
N VAL A 15 -16.84 -2.46 -27.16
CA VAL A 15 -15.75 -1.48 -27.25
C VAL A 15 -14.40 -2.19 -27.27
N SER A 16 -13.34 -1.47 -27.63
CA SER A 16 -11.99 -2.01 -27.61
C SER A 16 -11.48 -2.24 -26.18
N LEU A 17 -10.50 -3.16 -26.01
CA LEU A 17 -9.81 -3.36 -24.75
C LEU A 17 -9.15 -2.07 -24.26
N ALA A 18 -8.61 -1.26 -25.18
CA ALA A 18 -7.99 0.03 -24.84
C ALA A 18 -9.03 1.00 -24.26
N THR A 19 -10.25 1.04 -24.85
CA THR A 19 -11.35 1.85 -24.34
C THR A 19 -11.79 1.40 -22.95
N VAL A 20 -11.90 0.08 -22.70
CA VAL A 20 -12.20 -0.44 -21.35
C VAL A 20 -11.13 -0.03 -20.35
N SER A 21 -9.85 -0.22 -20.70
CA SER A 21 -8.74 0.16 -19.82
C SER A 21 -8.75 1.64 -19.48
N ARG A 22 -8.98 2.51 -20.46
CA ARG A 22 -9.06 3.96 -20.26
C ARG A 22 -10.26 4.34 -19.40
N ALA A 23 -11.45 3.80 -19.70
CA ALA A 23 -12.66 4.06 -18.94
C ALA A 23 -12.55 3.64 -17.47
N LEU A 24 -11.95 2.46 -17.19
CA LEU A 24 -11.74 1.98 -15.83
C LEU A 24 -10.72 2.83 -15.04
N ASN A 25 -9.84 3.58 -15.73
CA ASN A 25 -8.88 4.50 -15.11
C ASN A 25 -9.34 5.98 -15.16
N HIS A 26 -10.59 6.25 -15.53
CA HIS A 26 -11.13 7.60 -15.63
C HIS A 26 -10.32 8.54 -16.55
N ASP A 27 -9.80 7.99 -17.65
CA ASP A 27 -9.01 8.73 -18.63
C ASP A 27 -9.89 9.78 -19.35
N PRO A 28 -9.49 11.06 -19.37
CA PRO A 28 -10.28 12.14 -19.98
C PRO A 28 -10.49 11.98 -21.49
N CYS A 29 -9.74 11.11 -22.15
CA CYS A 29 -9.93 10.78 -23.56
C CYS A 29 -11.16 9.89 -23.81
N VAL A 30 -11.87 9.44 -22.76
CA VAL A 30 -13.11 8.64 -22.88
C VAL A 30 -14.30 9.54 -22.55
N THR A 31 -15.30 9.59 -23.43
CA THR A 31 -16.51 10.37 -23.17
C THR A 31 -17.30 9.82 -21.97
N ASP A 32 -18.01 10.69 -21.25
CA ASP A 32 -18.79 10.32 -20.06
C ASP A 32 -19.80 9.19 -20.36
N THR A 33 -20.44 9.23 -21.52
CA THR A 33 -21.39 8.19 -21.97
C THR A 33 -20.70 6.84 -22.16
N MET A 34 -19.51 6.82 -22.73
CA MET A 34 -18.73 5.60 -22.93
C MET A 34 -18.21 5.06 -21.60
N GLN A 35 -17.76 5.95 -20.73
CA GLN A 35 -17.32 5.58 -19.38
C GLN A 35 -18.45 4.98 -18.57
N ALA A 36 -19.62 5.61 -18.54
CA ALA A 36 -20.80 5.09 -17.85
C ALA A 36 -21.21 3.70 -18.37
N ARG A 37 -21.16 3.49 -19.70
CA ARG A 37 -21.46 2.20 -20.34
C ARG A 37 -20.49 1.11 -19.88
N VAL A 38 -19.19 1.38 -19.88
CA VAL A 38 -18.16 0.43 -19.44
C VAL A 38 -18.31 0.12 -17.95
N MET A 39 -18.50 1.15 -17.10
CA MET A 39 -18.65 0.98 -15.66
C MET A 39 -19.90 0.17 -15.29
N THR A 40 -21.03 0.42 -15.94
CA THR A 40 -22.27 -0.34 -15.76
C THR A 40 -22.08 -1.80 -16.17
N THR A 41 -21.41 -2.05 -17.29
CA THR A 41 -21.11 -3.41 -17.76
C THR A 41 -20.17 -4.13 -16.79
N ALA A 42 -19.12 -3.49 -16.33
CA ALA A 42 -18.20 -4.04 -15.33
C ALA A 42 -18.93 -4.43 -14.04
N LYS A 43 -19.78 -3.55 -13.53
CA LYS A 43 -20.61 -3.81 -12.32
C LYS A 43 -21.56 -4.99 -12.54
N ARG A 44 -22.26 -5.05 -13.67
CA ARG A 44 -23.19 -6.15 -14.02
C ARG A 44 -22.50 -7.50 -14.10
N LEU A 45 -21.26 -7.53 -14.64
CA LEU A 45 -20.45 -8.74 -14.73
C LEU A 45 -19.79 -9.13 -13.40
N GLY A 46 -19.85 -8.30 -12.38
CA GLY A 46 -19.11 -8.50 -11.13
C GLY A 46 -17.58 -8.43 -11.32
N TYR A 47 -17.13 -7.62 -12.29
CA TYR A 47 -15.70 -7.45 -12.53
C TYR A 47 -15.05 -6.67 -11.40
N VAL A 48 -13.98 -7.24 -10.85
CA VAL A 48 -13.10 -6.57 -9.89
C VAL A 48 -11.74 -6.34 -10.56
N PRO A 49 -11.26 -5.09 -10.63
CA PRO A 49 -9.95 -4.79 -11.19
C PRO A 49 -8.85 -5.65 -10.55
N ASN A 50 -7.97 -6.19 -11.38
CA ASN A 50 -6.84 -6.96 -10.88
C ASN A 50 -5.72 -6.00 -10.44
N SER A 51 -5.57 -5.84 -9.12
CA SER A 51 -4.53 -4.97 -8.52
C SER A 51 -3.11 -5.41 -8.92
N ILE A 52 -2.86 -6.71 -9.07
CA ILE A 52 -1.56 -7.23 -9.51
C ILE A 52 -1.24 -6.77 -10.94
N ALA A 53 -2.21 -6.88 -11.86
CA ALA A 53 -2.01 -6.40 -13.22
C ALA A 53 -1.82 -4.88 -13.29
N LYS A 54 -2.50 -4.13 -12.42
CA LYS A 54 -2.32 -2.69 -12.28
C LYS A 54 -0.93 -2.37 -11.74
N SER A 55 -0.48 -3.04 -10.68
CA SER A 55 0.83 -2.80 -10.05
C SER A 55 2.00 -3.10 -11.00
N LEU A 56 1.89 -4.12 -11.83
CA LEU A 56 2.90 -4.41 -12.88
C LEU A 56 3.01 -3.28 -13.91
N LYS A 57 1.90 -2.60 -14.21
CA LYS A 57 1.90 -1.49 -15.17
C LYS A 57 2.40 -0.18 -14.57
N THR A 58 2.06 0.09 -13.31
CA THR A 58 2.39 1.34 -12.62
C THR A 58 3.67 1.27 -11.81
N ASN A 59 4.26 0.08 -11.66
CA ASN A 59 5.36 -0.22 -10.74
C ASN A 59 5.08 0.23 -9.29
N SER A 60 3.79 0.18 -8.89
CA SER A 60 3.32 0.57 -7.55
C SER A 60 2.20 -0.37 -7.11
N THR A 61 2.23 -0.80 -5.87
CA THR A 61 1.19 -1.64 -5.27
C THR A 61 0.11 -0.84 -4.57
N TYR A 62 0.31 0.47 -4.44
CA TYR A 62 -0.55 1.38 -3.69
C TYR A 62 -0.77 0.89 -2.26
N THR A 63 0.30 0.40 -1.63
CA THR A 63 0.26 -0.15 -0.28
C THR A 63 1.39 0.44 0.57
N ILE A 64 1.02 0.96 1.73
CA ILE A 64 1.94 1.41 2.77
C ILE A 64 1.90 0.38 3.90
N GLY A 65 3.05 -0.12 4.31
CA GLY A 65 3.19 -0.93 5.52
C GLY A 65 3.22 -0.03 6.76
N PHE A 66 2.54 -0.45 7.82
CA PHE A 66 2.68 0.18 9.14
C PHE A 66 2.93 -0.91 10.18
N LEU A 67 4.17 -1.01 10.62
CA LEU A 67 4.63 -2.03 11.55
C LEU A 67 4.88 -1.42 12.92
N VAL A 68 4.13 -1.86 13.93
CA VAL A 68 4.16 -1.35 15.29
C VAL A 68 4.49 -2.44 16.30
N SER A 69 4.95 -2.02 17.48
CA SER A 69 5.24 -2.95 18.56
C SER A 69 3.98 -3.60 19.15
N ASP A 70 2.95 -2.81 19.42
CA ASP A 70 1.73 -3.31 20.05
C ASP A 70 0.50 -2.53 19.59
N ILE A 71 -0.41 -3.23 18.90
CA ILE A 71 -1.67 -2.66 18.41
C ILE A 71 -2.68 -2.36 19.52
N SER A 72 -2.54 -2.94 20.72
CA SER A 72 -3.41 -2.61 21.86
C SER A 72 -3.13 -1.24 22.45
N ASN A 73 -1.96 -0.65 22.14
CA ASN A 73 -1.62 0.69 22.58
C ASN A 73 -2.35 1.75 21.75
N ASN A 74 -3.20 2.54 22.41
CA ASN A 74 -3.99 3.62 21.78
C ASN A 74 -3.16 4.65 21.02
N TYR A 75 -1.89 4.84 21.40
CA TYR A 75 -0.96 5.71 20.69
C TYR A 75 -0.79 5.26 19.22
N TYR A 76 -0.48 3.99 18.99
CA TYR A 76 -0.30 3.47 17.63
C TYR A 76 -1.60 3.43 16.83
N ILE A 77 -2.73 3.15 17.50
CA ILE A 77 -4.04 3.18 16.84
C ILE A 77 -4.41 4.60 16.39
N SER A 78 -4.13 5.60 17.18
CA SER A 78 -4.39 7.00 16.82
C SER A 78 -3.56 7.43 15.61
N ILE A 79 -2.27 7.04 15.58
CA ILE A 79 -1.40 7.29 14.43
C ILE A 79 -1.92 6.53 13.20
N ALA A 80 -2.28 5.24 13.36
CA ALA A 80 -2.77 4.43 12.26
C ALA A 80 -4.01 5.04 11.58
N ARG A 81 -4.96 5.56 12.36
CA ARG A 81 -6.14 6.25 11.84
C ARG A 81 -5.75 7.51 11.05
N SER A 82 -4.88 8.35 11.61
CA SER A 82 -4.43 9.56 10.93
C SER A 82 -3.67 9.27 9.63
N VAL A 83 -2.84 8.23 9.64
CA VAL A 83 -2.11 7.78 8.44
C VAL A 83 -3.09 7.23 7.41
N GLU A 84 -4.04 6.38 7.83
CA GLU A 84 -5.05 5.79 6.95
C GLU A 84 -5.90 6.87 6.27
N ASP A 85 -6.35 7.89 7.02
CA ASP A 85 -7.10 9.03 6.50
C ASP A 85 -6.32 9.78 5.39
N ILE A 86 -5.00 9.90 5.53
CA ILE A 86 -4.15 10.60 4.55
C ILE A 86 -3.91 9.72 3.33
N VAL A 87 -3.48 8.47 3.53
CA VAL A 87 -3.07 7.58 2.43
C VAL A 87 -4.27 7.14 1.59
N SER A 88 -5.45 6.95 2.19
CA SER A 88 -6.67 6.59 1.47
C SER A 88 -7.12 7.67 0.48
N ARG A 89 -6.94 8.96 0.80
CA ARG A 89 -7.20 10.08 -0.13
C ARG A 89 -6.29 10.04 -1.36
N GLN A 90 -5.13 9.37 -1.26
CA GLN A 90 -4.20 9.16 -2.37
C GLN A 90 -4.38 7.78 -3.02
N ASN A 91 -5.49 7.07 -2.71
CA ASN A 91 -5.78 5.71 -3.17
C ASN A 91 -4.74 4.66 -2.74
N TYR A 92 -4.05 4.88 -1.62
CA TYR A 92 -3.22 3.89 -0.97
C TYR A 92 -3.99 3.10 0.08
N ASN A 93 -3.59 1.84 0.29
CA ASN A 93 -4.06 1.01 1.40
C ASN A 93 -3.03 1.00 2.51
N LEU A 94 -3.47 1.00 3.77
CA LEU A 94 -2.59 0.82 4.92
C LEU A 94 -2.61 -0.64 5.37
N MET A 95 -1.43 -1.28 5.45
CA MET A 95 -1.27 -2.63 5.98
C MET A 95 -0.66 -2.56 7.37
N LEU A 96 -1.49 -2.68 8.39
CA LEU A 96 -1.09 -2.62 9.80
C LEU A 96 -0.67 -3.99 10.32
N CYS A 97 0.54 -4.08 10.90
CA CYS A 97 1.10 -5.28 11.51
C CYS A 97 1.58 -4.98 12.93
N SER A 98 1.42 -5.96 13.85
CA SER A 98 1.85 -5.85 15.26
C SER A 98 2.87 -6.92 15.61
N THR A 99 4.08 -6.50 16.02
CA THR A 99 5.19 -7.42 16.29
C THR A 99 5.11 -8.05 17.69
N GLY A 100 4.42 -7.38 18.63
CA GLY A 100 4.47 -7.74 20.05
C GLY A 100 5.87 -7.59 20.65
N ASN A 101 6.68 -6.64 20.15
CA ASN A 101 8.09 -6.45 20.52
C ASN A 101 8.98 -7.69 20.32
N ARG A 102 8.62 -8.60 19.42
CA ARG A 102 9.37 -9.84 19.15
C ARG A 102 10.19 -9.70 17.88
N GLN A 103 11.52 -9.86 18.00
CA GLN A 103 12.48 -9.77 16.88
C GLN A 103 12.11 -10.67 15.69
N GLY A 104 11.84 -11.96 15.94
CA GLY A 104 11.50 -12.91 14.87
C GLY A 104 10.22 -12.50 14.14
N ARG A 105 9.19 -12.06 14.88
CA ARG A 105 7.93 -11.62 14.29
C ARG A 105 8.07 -10.32 13.49
N GLU A 106 8.96 -9.42 13.93
CA GLU A 106 9.31 -8.23 13.15
C GLU A 106 9.94 -8.65 11.83
N LEU A 107 10.92 -9.57 11.86
CA LEU A 107 11.59 -10.04 10.66
C LEU A 107 10.61 -10.71 9.68
N ASP A 108 9.72 -11.58 10.18
CA ASP A 108 8.68 -12.25 9.37
C ASP A 108 7.79 -11.23 8.65
N TYR A 109 7.34 -10.18 9.37
CA TYR A 109 6.53 -9.12 8.76
C TYR A 109 7.31 -8.26 7.77
N LEU A 110 8.56 -7.92 8.05
CA LEU A 110 9.41 -7.18 7.12
C LEU A 110 9.60 -7.97 5.82
N GLN A 111 9.87 -9.28 5.91
CA GLN A 111 9.99 -10.16 4.74
C GLN A 111 8.68 -10.25 3.96
N MET A 112 7.56 -10.41 4.65
CA MET A 112 6.23 -10.45 4.05
C MET A 112 5.91 -9.13 3.31
N LEU A 113 6.15 -7.97 3.94
CA LEU A 113 5.92 -6.66 3.35
C LEU A 113 6.82 -6.43 2.13
N MET A 114 8.09 -6.82 2.21
CA MET A 114 9.02 -6.76 1.09
C MET A 114 8.55 -7.65 -0.09
N SER A 115 8.08 -8.87 0.19
CA SER A 115 7.56 -9.78 -0.85
C SER A 115 6.30 -9.25 -1.54
N LYS A 116 5.53 -8.41 -0.86
CA LYS A 116 4.35 -7.72 -1.41
C LYS A 116 4.71 -6.45 -2.19
N ASN A 117 5.99 -6.09 -2.27
CA ASN A 117 6.48 -4.88 -2.93
C ASN A 117 5.72 -3.63 -2.46
N ILE A 118 5.62 -3.42 -1.16
CA ILE A 118 4.99 -2.20 -0.62
C ILE A 118 5.75 -0.95 -1.08
N ASP A 119 5.02 0.15 -1.27
CA ASP A 119 5.58 1.40 -1.78
C ASP A 119 6.24 2.26 -0.69
N GLY A 120 5.98 1.95 0.58
CA GLY A 120 6.59 2.62 1.73
C GLY A 120 6.31 1.88 3.03
N LEU A 121 7.10 2.15 4.05
CA LEU A 121 6.99 1.54 5.36
C LEU A 121 7.08 2.60 6.47
N ILE A 122 6.11 2.59 7.38
CA ILE A 122 6.19 3.28 8.67
C ILE A 122 6.50 2.21 9.72
N LEU A 123 7.56 2.40 10.49
CA LEU A 123 8.16 1.34 11.31
C LEU A 123 8.49 1.82 12.73
N ASN A 124 7.89 1.17 13.73
CA ASN A 124 8.41 1.17 15.09
C ASN A 124 9.21 -0.13 15.28
N THR A 125 10.53 -0.04 15.12
CA THR A 125 11.42 -1.21 15.15
C THR A 125 11.76 -1.69 16.56
N THR A 126 12.04 -2.99 16.70
CA THR A 126 12.64 -3.57 17.91
C THR A 126 14.11 -3.14 18.08
N GLY A 127 14.76 -2.71 16.98
CA GLY A 127 16.18 -2.37 16.93
C GLY A 127 17.12 -3.59 16.73
N LEU A 128 16.56 -4.78 16.55
CA LEU A 128 17.33 -6.03 16.46
C LEU A 128 17.44 -6.58 15.02
N ASN A 129 16.72 -5.98 14.05
CA ASN A 129 16.74 -6.38 12.64
C ASN A 129 17.28 -5.26 11.72
N ASN A 130 18.17 -4.43 12.25
CA ASN A 130 18.66 -3.23 11.55
C ASN A 130 19.27 -3.55 10.18
N ASP A 131 20.06 -4.63 10.06
CA ASP A 131 20.68 -5.01 8.78
C ASP A 131 19.63 -5.30 7.70
N PHE A 132 18.54 -6.00 8.05
CA PHE A 132 17.45 -6.27 7.12
C PHE A 132 16.71 -4.97 6.75
N ILE A 133 16.48 -4.09 7.72
CA ILE A 133 15.83 -2.79 7.49
C ILE A 133 16.68 -1.92 6.57
N LEU A 134 18.00 -1.90 6.74
CA LEU A 134 18.93 -1.18 5.88
C LEU A 134 18.90 -1.70 4.45
N GLU A 135 18.85 -3.01 4.27
CA GLU A 135 18.73 -3.61 2.93
C GLU A 135 17.40 -3.27 2.27
N MET A 136 16.30 -3.35 3.01
CA MET A 136 14.97 -2.97 2.53
C MET A 136 14.90 -1.48 2.16
N ASN A 137 15.54 -0.61 2.95
CA ASN A 137 15.56 0.84 2.74
C ASN A 137 16.25 1.27 1.43
N LYS A 138 17.05 0.42 0.82
CA LYS A 138 17.64 0.71 -0.51
C LYS A 138 16.59 0.83 -1.61
N LYS A 139 15.43 0.22 -1.45
CA LYS A 139 14.36 0.15 -2.46
C LYS A 139 13.04 0.73 -1.98
N THR A 140 12.77 0.66 -0.68
CA THR A 140 11.51 1.06 -0.05
C THR A 140 11.76 2.25 0.86
N PRO A 141 11.11 3.39 0.68
CA PRO A 141 11.13 4.50 1.63
C PRO A 141 10.65 4.05 3.01
N ILE A 142 11.40 4.41 4.05
CA ILE A 142 11.06 4.02 5.44
C ILE A 142 11.02 5.27 6.32
N VAL A 143 9.94 5.40 7.08
CA VAL A 143 9.79 6.38 8.17
C VAL A 143 9.82 5.62 9.49
N LEU A 144 10.77 5.95 10.35
CA LEU A 144 10.85 5.38 11.69
C LEU A 144 9.96 6.13 12.68
N LEU A 145 9.36 5.41 13.61
CA LEU A 145 8.60 5.97 14.73
C LEU A 145 9.32 5.70 16.04
N ASN A 146 9.60 6.77 16.81
CA ASN A 146 10.09 6.75 18.19
C ASN A 146 11.46 6.06 18.40
N ARG A 147 11.99 5.37 17.42
CA ARG A 147 13.28 4.68 17.56
C ARG A 147 14.15 4.90 16.34
N ARG A 148 15.31 5.47 16.55
CA ARG A 148 16.30 5.77 15.52
C ARG A 148 17.17 4.56 15.22
N ILE A 149 17.51 4.36 13.95
CA ILE A 149 18.60 3.48 13.50
C ILE A 149 19.82 4.35 13.30
N MET A 150 20.82 4.18 14.16
CA MET A 150 22.09 4.94 14.13
C MET A 150 23.06 4.29 13.15
N HIS A 151 22.83 4.49 11.86
CA HIS A 151 23.67 3.93 10.80
C HIS A 151 23.71 4.86 9.59
N GLU A 152 24.90 5.18 9.08
CA GLU A 152 25.14 6.12 7.96
C GLU A 152 24.41 5.74 6.65
N LYS A 153 24.17 4.45 6.43
CA LYS A 153 23.47 3.93 5.24
C LYS A 153 21.95 4.04 5.34
N PHE A 154 21.40 4.37 6.49
CA PHE A 154 19.95 4.56 6.62
C PHE A 154 19.54 5.88 5.96
N LYS A 155 18.66 5.80 4.97
CA LYS A 155 18.15 6.93 4.19
C LYS A 155 16.64 7.09 4.38
N GLY A 156 16.20 7.11 5.61
CA GLY A 156 14.81 7.30 5.98
C GLY A 156 14.63 8.44 6.96
N ASP A 157 13.39 8.80 7.22
CA ASP A 157 13.03 9.83 8.16
C ASP A 157 12.74 9.23 9.54
N LEU A 158 12.76 10.08 10.57
CA LEU A 158 12.34 9.75 11.93
C LEU A 158 11.26 10.71 12.38
N VAL A 159 10.16 10.16 12.85
CA VAL A 159 9.14 10.89 13.62
C VAL A 159 9.24 10.43 15.06
N ASP A 160 9.54 11.35 15.96
CA ASP A 160 9.69 11.08 17.39
C ASP A 160 8.78 12.01 18.19
N THR A 161 8.27 11.52 19.31
CA THR A 161 7.59 12.36 20.30
C THR A 161 8.64 13.06 21.14
N ASN A 162 8.63 14.39 21.12
CA ASN A 162 9.53 15.18 21.95
C ASN A 162 9.12 15.06 23.43
N SER A 163 9.53 13.97 24.08
CA SER A 163 9.23 13.70 25.50
C SER A 163 9.94 14.63 26.49
N TYR A 164 10.76 15.59 26.00
CA TYR A 164 11.41 16.59 26.84
C TYR A 164 10.53 17.80 27.19
N LEU A 165 9.30 17.88 26.66
CA LEU A 165 8.36 18.99 26.90
C LEU A 165 7.07 18.54 27.62
N GLY A 166 7.07 17.38 28.26
CA GLY A 166 5.97 16.85 29.08
C GLY A 166 6.29 16.87 30.56
#